data_9c1532c507553017a87cd4c51e515ab6
#
_entry.id   9c1532c507553017a87cd4c51e515ab6
#
_cell.length_a   1.000
_cell.length_b   1.000
_cell.length_c   1.000
_cell.angle_alpha   90.00
_cell.angle_beta   90.00
_cell.angle_gamma   90.00
#
_symmetry.space_group_name_H-M   'P 1'
#
loop_
_entity.id
_entity.type
_entity.pdbx_description
1 polymer ?
#
loop_
_entity_poly.entity_id
_entity_poly.type
_entity_poly.pdbx_seq_one_letter_code
_entity_poly.pdbx_strand_id
1 'polypeptide(L)'
;MHALPALPVLYSFRRCPYAMRARLALAISGEPHEHREVVLKNKPAAMLAASPKGTVPVLVLPDGEVLDESLDIMRWALARNDPAQWLSPPEVAAHETEALIAGNDGDFKRHLDRYKYPNRYPDESGGDAAGFALQHRSAANGWLAQLDTQLHKGWLMGDRASLADMAILPFIRQFAHTDAEWFAAQPWPRLQGWLAAFEASALYQSVMGKHAAWQPELSNS
;
A
#
# COMPACT_ATOMS: atom_id res chain seq x y z
N MET A 1 30.45 3.86 13.21
CA MET A 1 29.74 2.65 12.76
C MET A 1 28.44 2.61 13.53
N HIS A 2 27.28 2.75 12.85
CA HIS A 2 26.00 2.51 13.53
C HIS A 2 25.86 1.00 13.79
N ALA A 3 25.47 0.64 15.00
CA ALA A 3 25.15 -0.76 15.32
C ALA A 3 23.96 -1.20 14.47
N LEU A 4 24.01 -2.43 13.95
CA LEU A 4 22.87 -3.03 13.25
C LEU A 4 21.69 -3.19 14.22
N PRO A 5 20.43 -3.04 13.75
CA PRO A 5 19.27 -3.17 14.61
C PRO A 5 19.11 -4.62 15.09
N ALA A 6 18.61 -4.80 16.31
CA ALA A 6 18.31 -6.13 16.86
C ALA A 6 17.08 -6.78 16.19
N LEU A 7 16.13 -5.96 15.71
CA LEU A 7 14.94 -6.35 14.95
C LEU A 7 14.94 -5.61 13.62
N PRO A 8 14.23 -6.12 12.60
CA PRO A 8 13.94 -5.34 11.41
C PRO A 8 13.33 -3.99 11.78
N VAL A 9 13.74 -2.93 11.08
CA VAL A 9 13.23 -1.57 11.30
C VAL A 9 12.40 -1.15 10.10
N LEU A 10 11.10 -0.93 10.29
CA LEU A 10 10.19 -0.46 9.26
C LEU A 10 10.00 1.06 9.35
N TYR A 11 10.49 1.82 8.38
CA TYR A 11 10.09 3.20 8.16
C TYR A 11 8.79 3.23 7.36
N SER A 12 7.77 3.85 7.93
CA SER A 12 6.40 3.80 7.42
C SER A 12 5.71 5.16 7.52
N PHE A 13 4.71 5.37 6.68
CA PHE A 13 3.77 6.47 6.82
C PHE A 13 2.36 5.92 6.77
N ARG A 14 1.58 6.15 7.83
CA ARG A 14 0.27 5.54 8.05
C ARG A 14 -0.65 5.57 6.83
N ARG A 15 -0.74 6.71 6.12
CA ARG A 15 -1.66 6.92 5.00
C ARG A 15 -1.11 6.49 3.64
N CYS A 16 0.16 6.10 3.54
CA CYS A 16 0.77 5.66 2.30
C CYS A 16 0.29 4.24 1.95
N PRO A 17 -0.30 4.01 0.76
CA PRO A 17 -0.78 2.68 0.37
C PRO A 17 0.37 1.66 0.22
N TYR A 18 1.52 2.07 -0.29
CA TYR A 18 2.71 1.21 -0.35
C TYR A 18 3.19 0.79 1.05
N ALA A 19 3.25 1.75 1.99
CA ALA A 19 3.63 1.42 3.37
C ALA A 19 2.55 0.56 4.07
N MET A 20 1.28 0.67 3.68
CA MET A 20 0.22 -0.21 4.18
C MET A 20 0.42 -1.65 3.71
N ARG A 21 0.85 -1.90 2.47
CA ARG A 21 1.23 -3.23 1.97
C ARG A 21 2.24 -3.91 2.91
N ALA A 22 3.33 -3.21 3.21
CA ALA A 22 4.37 -3.72 4.09
C ALA A 22 3.82 -4.05 5.49
N ARG A 23 3.05 -3.13 6.08
CA ARG A 23 2.45 -3.36 7.40
C ARG A 23 1.50 -4.56 7.43
N LEU A 24 0.66 -4.72 6.38
CA LEU A 24 -0.26 -5.86 6.27
C LEU A 24 0.49 -7.19 6.26
N ALA A 25 1.54 -7.30 5.45
CA ALA A 25 2.32 -8.52 5.35
C ALA A 25 3.10 -8.82 6.64
N LEU A 26 3.73 -7.80 7.25
CA LEU A 26 4.42 -7.96 8.53
C LEU A 26 3.45 -8.35 9.66
N ALA A 27 2.24 -7.79 9.68
CA ALA A 27 1.24 -8.12 10.70
C ALA A 27 0.70 -9.54 10.54
N ILE A 28 0.37 -9.97 9.31
CA ILE A 28 -0.19 -11.33 9.10
C ILE A 28 0.87 -12.41 9.29
N SER A 29 2.12 -12.15 8.92
CA SER A 29 3.23 -13.09 9.14
C SER A 29 3.63 -13.19 10.61
N GLY A 30 3.26 -12.21 11.44
CA GLY A 30 3.70 -12.12 12.83
C GLY A 30 5.18 -11.76 12.98
N GLU A 31 5.81 -11.25 11.92
CA GLU A 31 7.25 -10.91 11.95
C GLU A 31 7.49 -9.71 12.86
N PRO A 32 8.25 -9.85 13.94
CA PRO A 32 8.51 -8.77 14.87
C PRO A 32 9.41 -7.72 14.22
N HIS A 33 9.07 -6.44 14.41
CA HIS A 33 9.83 -5.32 13.86
C HIS A 33 9.64 -4.06 14.70
N GLU A 34 10.60 -3.14 14.61
CA GLU A 34 10.47 -1.79 15.13
C GLU A 34 9.74 -0.91 14.10
N HIS A 35 8.60 -0.34 14.48
CA HIS A 35 7.85 0.58 13.64
C HIS A 35 8.34 2.02 13.83
N ARG A 36 8.74 2.69 12.76
CA ARG A 36 9.14 4.10 12.75
C ARG A 36 8.21 4.91 11.85
N GLU A 37 7.27 5.63 12.46
CA GLU A 37 6.36 6.51 11.71
C GLU A 37 7.11 7.75 11.22
N VAL A 38 7.07 8.00 9.91
CA VAL A 38 7.84 9.04 9.23
C VAL A 38 6.98 10.27 8.97
N VAL A 39 7.53 11.45 9.22
CA VAL A 39 6.99 12.71 8.73
C VAL A 39 7.59 12.98 7.35
N LEU A 40 6.79 12.88 6.28
CA LEU A 40 7.29 12.94 4.89
C LEU A 40 8.00 14.26 4.53
N LYS A 41 7.69 15.37 5.24
CA LYS A 41 8.35 16.67 5.06
C LYS A 41 9.67 16.76 5.83
N ASN A 42 9.91 15.86 6.79
CA ASN A 42 11.10 15.81 7.63
C ASN A 42 11.53 14.35 7.82
N LYS A 43 12.09 13.77 6.76
CA LYS A 43 12.49 12.36 6.74
C LYS A 43 13.72 12.14 7.60
N PRO A 44 13.77 11.06 8.41
CA PRO A 44 14.94 10.73 9.23
C PRO A 44 16.19 10.52 8.39
N ALA A 45 17.33 11.07 8.82
CA ALA A 45 18.60 10.90 8.13
C ALA A 45 18.99 9.42 8.00
N ALA A 46 18.71 8.60 9.02
CA ALA A 46 18.96 7.16 8.98
C ALA A 46 18.12 6.44 7.89
N MET A 47 16.87 6.87 7.64
CA MET A 47 16.06 6.36 6.54
C MET A 47 16.67 6.74 5.18
N LEU A 48 17.10 8.00 5.01
CA LEU A 48 17.70 8.48 3.75
C LEU A 48 19.05 7.82 3.48
N ALA A 49 19.82 7.50 4.53
CA ALA A 49 21.06 6.75 4.40
C ALA A 49 20.81 5.29 3.98
N ALA A 50 19.73 4.67 4.47
CA ALA A 50 19.36 3.31 4.09
C ALA A 50 18.78 3.23 2.67
N SER A 51 17.91 4.19 2.31
CA SER A 51 17.31 4.28 0.97
C SER A 51 17.35 5.72 0.46
N PRO A 52 18.32 6.07 -0.41
CA PRO A 52 18.44 7.40 -1.02
C PRO A 52 17.21 7.81 -1.86
N LYS A 53 16.40 6.85 -2.29
CA LYS A 53 15.11 7.04 -2.95
C LYS A 53 14.16 7.91 -2.11
N GLY A 54 14.29 7.85 -0.77
CA GLY A 54 13.56 8.72 0.16
C GLY A 54 12.05 8.49 0.15
N THR A 55 11.57 7.32 -0.26
CA THR A 55 10.17 6.92 -0.22
C THR A 55 9.91 5.94 0.92
N VAL A 56 8.66 5.76 1.30
CA VAL A 56 8.24 4.74 2.26
C VAL A 56 7.34 3.71 1.56
N PRO A 57 7.42 2.42 1.95
CA PRO A 57 8.15 1.85 3.09
C PRO A 57 9.65 1.66 2.82
N VAL A 58 10.42 1.57 3.89
CA VAL A 58 11.79 1.03 3.89
C VAL A 58 11.89 0.07 5.06
N LEU A 59 12.35 -1.16 4.82
CA LEU A 59 12.63 -2.15 5.85
C LEU A 59 14.14 -2.41 5.88
N VAL A 60 14.77 -2.14 7.03
CA VAL A 60 16.19 -2.42 7.27
C VAL A 60 16.28 -3.67 8.13
N LEU A 61 16.93 -4.71 7.62
CA LEU A 61 17.08 -5.99 8.29
C LEU A 61 18.23 -5.98 9.29
N PRO A 62 18.27 -6.93 10.27
CA PRO A 62 19.32 -7.01 11.26
C PRO A 62 20.73 -7.23 10.71
N ASP A 63 20.88 -7.78 9.54
CA ASP A 63 22.15 -7.99 8.82
C ASP A 63 22.59 -6.80 7.98
N GLY A 64 21.75 -5.75 7.90
CA GLY A 64 22.00 -4.53 7.15
C GLY A 64 21.42 -4.55 5.72
N GLU A 65 20.79 -5.64 5.27
CA GLU A 65 20.03 -5.65 4.02
C GLU A 65 18.88 -4.65 4.09
N VAL A 66 18.59 -3.99 2.97
CA VAL A 66 17.53 -2.99 2.87
C VAL A 66 16.54 -3.38 1.78
N LEU A 67 15.27 -3.49 2.16
CA LEU A 67 14.14 -3.66 1.24
C LEU A 67 13.37 -2.34 1.17
N ASP A 68 13.35 -1.69 0.02
CA ASP A 68 12.67 -0.40 -0.17
C ASP A 68 11.58 -0.41 -1.25
N GLU A 69 11.21 -1.62 -1.71
CA GLU A 69 10.00 -1.86 -2.49
C GLU A 69 8.95 -2.59 -1.65
N SER A 70 7.73 -2.07 -1.68
CA SER A 70 6.66 -2.59 -0.83
C SER A 70 6.32 -4.06 -1.09
N LEU A 71 6.39 -4.51 -2.35
CA LEU A 71 6.13 -5.89 -2.72
C LEU A 71 7.24 -6.83 -2.26
N ASP A 72 8.50 -6.37 -2.29
CA ASP A 72 9.62 -7.18 -1.79
C ASP A 72 9.51 -7.36 -0.28
N ILE A 73 9.11 -6.31 0.46
CA ILE A 73 8.81 -6.41 1.88
C ILE A 73 7.66 -7.40 2.13
N MET A 74 6.57 -7.33 1.34
CA MET A 74 5.47 -8.29 1.45
C MET A 74 5.95 -9.72 1.24
N ARG A 75 6.68 -9.99 0.15
CA ARG A 75 7.21 -11.32 -0.18
C ARG A 75 8.19 -11.82 0.87
N TRP A 76 9.07 -10.95 1.35
CA TRP A 76 10.02 -11.28 2.41
C TRP A 76 9.32 -11.74 3.69
N ALA A 77 8.32 -10.99 4.15
CA ALA A 77 7.58 -11.32 5.36
C ALA A 77 6.79 -12.63 5.21
N LEU A 78 6.08 -12.79 4.09
CA LEU A 78 5.26 -13.96 3.81
C LEU A 78 6.09 -15.21 3.52
N ALA A 79 7.29 -15.09 2.95
CA ALA A 79 8.20 -16.22 2.77
C ALA A 79 8.70 -16.81 4.11
N ARG A 80 8.70 -16.01 5.17
CA ARG A 80 9.06 -16.44 6.53
C ARG A 80 7.88 -17.14 7.24
N ASN A 81 6.68 -16.60 7.07
CA ASN A 81 5.46 -17.19 7.61
C ASN A 81 4.23 -16.62 6.87
N ASP A 82 3.46 -17.49 6.22
CA ASP A 82 2.26 -17.14 5.47
C ASP A 82 1.04 -17.93 5.96
N PRO A 83 0.54 -17.66 7.18
CA PRO A 83 -0.58 -18.41 7.75
C PRO A 83 -1.88 -18.23 6.96
N ALA A 84 -2.02 -17.14 6.22
CA ALA A 84 -3.19 -16.85 5.38
C ALA A 84 -3.02 -17.35 3.93
N GLN A 85 -1.85 -17.92 3.58
CA GLN A 85 -1.54 -18.47 2.26
C GLN A 85 -1.73 -17.46 1.12
N TRP A 86 -1.31 -16.20 1.32
CA TRP A 86 -1.41 -15.16 0.30
C TRP A 86 -0.48 -15.41 -0.90
N LEU A 87 0.65 -16.10 -0.69
CA LEU A 87 1.61 -16.48 -1.73
C LEU A 87 1.25 -17.78 -2.47
N SER A 88 0.18 -18.45 -2.08
CA SER A 88 -0.19 -19.77 -2.61
C SER A 88 -1.37 -19.72 -3.59
N PRO A 89 -1.35 -18.89 -4.65
CA PRO A 89 -2.25 -19.10 -5.76
C PRO A 89 -1.78 -20.36 -6.55
N PRO A 90 -2.67 -21.04 -7.26
CA PRO A 90 -2.27 -22.04 -8.27
C PRO A 90 -1.25 -21.43 -9.24
N GLU A 91 -0.33 -22.25 -9.83
CA GLU A 91 0.72 -21.74 -10.74
C GLU A 91 0.18 -20.84 -11.87
N VAL A 92 -0.99 -21.16 -12.41
CA VAL A 92 -1.68 -20.36 -13.44
C VAL A 92 -2.07 -18.98 -12.91
N ALA A 93 -2.37 -18.85 -11.63
CA ALA A 93 -2.79 -17.60 -11.00
C ALA A 93 -1.61 -16.68 -10.61
N ALA A 94 -0.37 -17.16 -10.60
CA ALA A 94 0.79 -16.33 -10.28
C ALA A 94 0.99 -15.20 -11.32
N HIS A 95 0.89 -15.53 -12.61
CA HIS A 95 0.98 -14.55 -13.69
C HIS A 95 -0.17 -13.53 -13.63
N GLU A 96 -1.38 -13.97 -13.32
CA GLU A 96 -2.54 -13.09 -13.17
C GLU A 96 -2.39 -12.16 -11.95
N THR A 97 -1.86 -12.67 -10.84
CA THR A 97 -1.51 -11.89 -9.65
C THR A 97 -0.55 -10.74 -9.99
N GLU A 98 0.54 -11.04 -10.69
CA GLU A 98 1.51 -10.03 -11.11
C GLU A 98 0.90 -9.02 -12.09
N ALA A 99 0.09 -9.47 -13.03
CA ALA A 99 -0.59 -8.59 -13.99
C ALA A 99 -1.56 -7.62 -13.31
N LEU A 100 -2.33 -8.09 -12.32
CA LEU A 100 -3.21 -7.24 -11.53
C LEU A 100 -2.44 -6.20 -10.73
N ILE A 101 -1.37 -6.61 -10.06
CA ILE A 101 -0.53 -5.71 -9.27
C ILE A 101 0.13 -4.66 -10.19
N ALA A 102 0.63 -5.09 -11.35
CA ALA A 102 1.24 -4.18 -12.33
C ALA A 102 0.21 -3.16 -12.89
N GLY A 103 -1.02 -3.58 -13.18
CA GLY A 103 -2.10 -2.69 -13.60
C GLY A 103 -2.44 -1.65 -12.52
N ASN A 104 -2.49 -2.08 -11.26
CA ASN A 104 -2.70 -1.17 -10.13
C ASN A 104 -1.55 -0.17 -9.97
N ASP A 105 -0.30 -0.63 -10.01
CA ASP A 105 0.89 0.20 -9.73
C ASP A 105 1.26 1.09 -10.92
N GLY A 106 0.81 0.75 -12.11
CA GLY A 106 0.97 1.51 -13.34
C GLY A 106 -0.13 2.56 -13.57
N ASP A 107 -1.03 2.26 -14.51
CA ASP A 107 -2.03 3.22 -14.98
C ASP A 107 -3.02 3.65 -13.90
N PHE A 108 -3.52 2.70 -13.10
CA PHE A 108 -4.46 3.06 -12.04
C PHE A 108 -3.80 4.02 -11.02
N LYS A 109 -2.58 3.72 -10.58
CA LYS A 109 -1.85 4.58 -9.64
C LYS A 109 -1.56 5.96 -10.22
N ARG A 110 -1.23 6.04 -11.51
CA ARG A 110 -1.04 7.30 -12.22
C ARG A 110 -2.31 8.16 -12.18
N HIS A 111 -3.47 7.55 -12.40
CA HIS A 111 -4.77 8.24 -12.34
C HIS A 111 -5.16 8.60 -10.92
N LEU A 112 -4.95 7.70 -9.96
CA LEU A 112 -5.20 7.96 -8.54
C LEU A 112 -4.43 9.18 -8.00
N ASP A 113 -3.15 9.31 -8.35
CA ASP A 113 -2.33 10.43 -7.89
C ASP A 113 -2.83 11.77 -8.44
N ARG A 114 -3.19 11.81 -9.73
CA ARG A 114 -3.70 13.01 -10.38
C ARG A 114 -5.10 13.39 -9.90
N TYR A 115 -5.92 12.40 -9.63
CA TYR A 115 -7.24 12.60 -9.02
C TYR A 115 -7.11 13.18 -7.60
N LYS A 116 -6.27 12.55 -6.75
CA LYS A 116 -6.15 12.91 -5.34
C LYS A 116 -5.32 14.16 -5.08
N TYR A 117 -4.32 14.42 -5.91
CA TYR A 117 -3.33 15.47 -5.72
C TYR A 117 -3.15 16.34 -6.97
N PRO A 118 -4.23 16.87 -7.58
CA PRO A 118 -4.14 17.56 -8.87
C PRO A 118 -3.18 18.76 -8.84
N ASN A 119 -3.04 19.40 -7.69
CA ASN A 119 -2.12 20.55 -7.49
C ASN A 119 -0.62 20.19 -7.58
N ARG A 120 -0.27 18.91 -7.66
CA ARG A 120 1.11 18.47 -7.91
C ARG A 120 1.48 18.45 -9.40
N TYR A 121 0.49 18.64 -10.26
CA TYR A 121 0.60 18.55 -11.72
C TYR A 121 0.14 19.83 -12.41
N PRO A 122 0.70 21.02 -12.05
CA PRO A 122 0.24 22.31 -12.60
C PRO A 122 0.39 22.38 -14.12
N ASP A 123 1.48 21.83 -14.65
CA ASP A 123 1.76 21.83 -16.10
C ASP A 123 0.80 20.94 -16.88
N GLU A 124 0.37 19.81 -16.28
CA GLU A 124 -0.58 18.88 -16.93
C GLU A 124 -2.02 19.38 -16.83
N SER A 125 -2.37 20.07 -15.75
CA SER A 125 -3.74 20.55 -15.47
C SER A 125 -4.10 21.84 -16.23
N GLY A 126 -3.13 22.54 -16.78
CA GLY A 126 -3.35 23.80 -17.50
C GLY A 126 -4.09 24.88 -16.68
N GLY A 127 -4.01 24.80 -15.35
CA GLY A 127 -4.67 25.71 -14.42
C GLY A 127 -6.07 25.28 -13.97
N ASP A 128 -6.67 24.24 -14.57
CA ASP A 128 -7.94 23.64 -14.12
C ASP A 128 -7.68 22.35 -13.33
N ALA A 129 -7.23 22.51 -12.08
CA ALA A 129 -6.98 21.36 -11.20
C ALA A 129 -8.24 20.53 -10.91
N ALA A 130 -9.42 21.13 -10.89
CA ALA A 130 -10.68 20.44 -10.61
C ALA A 130 -11.12 19.57 -11.78
N GLY A 131 -11.16 20.12 -12.99
CA GLY A 131 -11.49 19.35 -14.21
C GLY A 131 -10.48 18.25 -14.48
N PHE A 132 -9.19 18.53 -14.27
CA PHE A 132 -8.10 17.55 -14.35
C PHE A 132 -8.31 16.37 -13.39
N ALA A 133 -8.65 16.64 -12.12
CA ALA A 133 -8.95 15.59 -11.15
C ALA A 133 -10.14 14.73 -11.59
N LEU A 134 -11.23 15.33 -12.07
CA LEU A 134 -12.41 14.60 -12.55
C LEU A 134 -12.12 13.76 -13.78
N GLN A 135 -11.28 14.25 -14.70
CA GLN A 135 -10.83 13.49 -15.87
C GLN A 135 -10.09 12.22 -15.44
N HIS A 136 -9.16 12.35 -14.49
CA HIS A 136 -8.39 11.21 -13.99
C HIS A 136 -9.24 10.25 -13.15
N ARG A 137 -10.23 10.75 -12.39
CA ARG A 137 -11.23 9.91 -11.75
C ARG A 137 -11.97 9.06 -12.77
N SER A 138 -12.45 9.68 -13.84
CA SER A 138 -13.19 8.99 -14.90
C SER A 138 -12.31 7.96 -15.65
N ALA A 139 -11.05 8.28 -15.90
CA ALA A 139 -10.12 7.36 -16.56
C ALA A 139 -9.82 6.11 -15.70
N ALA A 140 -9.92 6.21 -14.37
CA ALA A 140 -9.76 5.07 -13.48
C ALA A 140 -10.95 4.10 -13.47
N ASN A 141 -12.13 4.51 -13.97
CA ASN A 141 -13.39 3.73 -13.89
C ASN A 141 -13.27 2.36 -14.55
N GLY A 142 -12.57 2.27 -15.68
CA GLY A 142 -12.39 0.99 -16.39
C GLY A 142 -11.71 -0.07 -15.53
N TRP A 143 -10.65 0.34 -14.80
CA TRP A 143 -9.95 -0.53 -13.85
C TRP A 143 -10.86 -0.96 -12.69
N LEU A 144 -11.59 -0.01 -12.09
CA LEU A 144 -12.48 -0.28 -10.96
C LEU A 144 -13.63 -1.22 -11.35
N ALA A 145 -14.21 -1.05 -12.53
CA ALA A 145 -15.23 -1.95 -13.06
C ALA A 145 -14.69 -3.35 -13.38
N GLN A 146 -13.45 -3.45 -13.86
CA GLN A 146 -12.77 -4.72 -14.06
C GLN A 146 -12.58 -5.46 -12.72
N LEU A 147 -12.10 -4.79 -11.67
CA LEU A 147 -11.98 -5.38 -10.34
C LEU A 147 -13.33 -5.82 -9.77
N ASP A 148 -14.38 -5.00 -9.92
CA ASP A 148 -15.75 -5.39 -9.49
C ASP A 148 -16.21 -6.70 -10.16
N THR A 149 -15.95 -6.82 -11.46
CA THR A 149 -16.28 -8.04 -12.20
C THR A 149 -15.48 -9.24 -11.72
N GLN A 150 -14.19 -9.06 -11.43
CA GLN A 150 -13.30 -10.14 -11.01
C GLN A 150 -13.62 -10.66 -9.60
N LEU A 151 -14.17 -9.82 -8.74
CA LEU A 151 -14.58 -10.16 -7.37
C LEU A 151 -15.82 -11.07 -7.27
N HIS A 152 -16.18 -11.80 -8.34
CA HIS A 152 -17.37 -12.66 -8.38
C HIS A 152 -17.34 -13.83 -7.39
N LYS A 153 -16.15 -14.23 -6.90
CA LYS A 153 -15.95 -15.24 -5.84
C LYS A 153 -15.61 -14.63 -4.48
N GLY A 154 -15.66 -13.30 -4.35
CA GLY A 154 -15.37 -12.56 -3.13
C GLY A 154 -13.95 -12.00 -3.02
N TRP A 155 -12.96 -12.59 -3.71
CA TRP A 155 -11.58 -12.15 -3.77
C TRP A 155 -11.06 -12.13 -5.21
N LEU A 156 -10.00 -11.40 -5.49
CA LEU A 156 -9.47 -11.21 -6.85
C LEU A 156 -9.00 -12.53 -7.48
N MET A 157 -8.42 -13.42 -6.67
CA MET A 157 -7.86 -14.69 -7.16
C MET A 157 -8.72 -15.92 -6.80
N GLY A 158 -9.95 -15.73 -6.33
CA GLY A 158 -10.84 -16.84 -6.01
C GLY A 158 -11.69 -16.62 -4.78
N ASP A 159 -11.74 -17.63 -3.89
CA ASP A 159 -12.60 -17.68 -2.70
C ASP A 159 -11.90 -17.28 -1.40
N ARG A 160 -10.62 -16.93 -1.47
CA ARG A 160 -9.81 -16.47 -0.33
C ARG A 160 -8.91 -15.28 -0.71
N ALA A 161 -8.53 -14.51 0.30
CA ALA A 161 -7.59 -13.40 0.15
C ALA A 161 -6.23 -13.89 -0.39
N SER A 162 -5.63 -13.10 -1.25
CA SER A 162 -4.34 -13.37 -1.88
C SER A 162 -3.40 -12.17 -1.78
N LEU A 163 -2.17 -12.34 -2.26
CA LEU A 163 -1.21 -11.24 -2.40
C LEU A 163 -1.79 -10.11 -3.26
N ALA A 164 -2.50 -10.41 -4.35
CA ALA A 164 -3.12 -9.41 -5.20
C ALA A 164 -4.11 -8.53 -4.42
N ASP A 165 -4.97 -9.15 -3.61
CA ASP A 165 -5.95 -8.44 -2.79
C ASP A 165 -5.25 -7.44 -1.85
N MET A 166 -4.29 -7.92 -1.08
CA MET A 166 -3.61 -7.11 -0.07
C MET A 166 -2.64 -6.09 -0.68
N ALA A 167 -2.21 -6.32 -1.90
CA ALA A 167 -1.43 -5.33 -2.66
C ALA A 167 -2.31 -4.22 -3.25
N ILE A 168 -3.56 -4.50 -3.63
CA ILE A 168 -4.43 -3.56 -4.35
C ILE A 168 -5.35 -2.78 -3.40
N LEU A 169 -5.92 -3.43 -2.37
CA LEU A 169 -6.86 -2.81 -1.41
C LEU A 169 -6.40 -1.45 -0.85
N PRO A 170 -5.12 -1.24 -0.47
CA PRO A 170 -4.67 0.06 0.03
C PRO A 170 -4.87 1.21 -0.97
N PHE A 171 -4.77 0.94 -2.26
CA PHE A 171 -4.93 1.93 -3.33
C PHE A 171 -6.39 2.20 -3.64
N ILE A 172 -7.22 1.15 -3.69
CA ILE A 172 -8.67 1.28 -3.83
C ILE A 172 -9.24 2.09 -2.66
N ARG A 173 -8.78 1.79 -1.44
CA ARG A 173 -9.12 2.58 -0.26
C ARG A 173 -8.73 4.06 -0.43
N GLN A 174 -7.51 4.34 -0.90
CA GLN A 174 -7.05 5.71 -1.10
C GLN A 174 -7.90 6.44 -2.15
N PHE A 175 -8.31 5.75 -3.20
CA PHE A 175 -9.18 6.28 -4.25
C PHE A 175 -10.58 6.57 -3.70
N ALA A 176 -11.22 5.60 -3.05
CA ALA A 176 -12.56 5.70 -2.50
C ALA A 176 -12.68 6.83 -1.46
N HIS A 177 -11.68 6.99 -0.60
CA HIS A 177 -11.65 8.04 0.42
C HIS A 177 -11.27 9.44 -0.13
N THR A 178 -11.07 9.60 -1.42
CA THR A 178 -10.91 10.93 -2.03
C THR A 178 -12.27 11.61 -2.21
N ASP A 179 -13.31 10.84 -2.56
CA ASP A 179 -14.71 11.25 -2.64
C ASP A 179 -15.59 10.03 -2.34
N ALA A 180 -15.88 9.83 -1.05
CA ALA A 180 -16.57 8.63 -0.58
C ALA A 180 -18.03 8.55 -1.06
N GLU A 181 -18.71 9.68 -1.16
CA GLU A 181 -20.11 9.74 -1.61
C GLU A 181 -20.20 9.36 -3.10
N TRP A 182 -19.33 9.92 -3.92
CA TRP A 182 -19.25 9.56 -5.32
C TRP A 182 -18.92 8.07 -5.51
N PHE A 183 -17.94 7.53 -4.76
CA PHE A 183 -17.56 6.12 -4.86
C PHE A 183 -18.71 5.19 -4.48
N ALA A 184 -19.45 5.51 -3.41
CA ALA A 184 -20.61 4.74 -2.96
C ALA A 184 -21.77 4.75 -3.98
N ALA A 185 -21.89 5.80 -4.80
CA ALA A 185 -22.91 5.91 -5.83
C ALA A 185 -22.59 5.15 -7.14
N GLN A 186 -21.40 4.54 -7.24
CA GLN A 186 -21.02 3.85 -8.47
C GLN A 186 -21.59 2.42 -8.53
N PRO A 187 -21.80 1.85 -9.72
CA PRO A 187 -22.37 0.51 -9.91
C PRO A 187 -21.30 -0.60 -9.70
N TRP A 188 -20.58 -0.55 -8.59
CA TRP A 188 -19.51 -1.50 -8.22
C TRP A 188 -19.78 -2.17 -6.86
N PRO A 189 -20.88 -2.93 -6.72
CA PRO A 189 -21.30 -3.44 -5.42
C PRO A 189 -20.31 -4.45 -4.81
N ARG A 190 -19.61 -5.25 -5.63
CA ARG A 190 -18.63 -6.22 -5.13
C ARG A 190 -17.35 -5.51 -4.67
N LEU A 191 -16.88 -4.53 -5.44
CA LEU A 191 -15.72 -3.72 -5.07
C LEU A 191 -15.96 -2.94 -3.77
N GLN A 192 -17.14 -2.35 -3.62
CA GLN A 192 -17.55 -1.64 -2.41
C GLN A 192 -17.62 -2.58 -1.20
N GLY A 193 -18.23 -3.76 -1.37
CA GLY A 193 -18.31 -4.79 -0.33
C GLY A 193 -16.93 -5.33 0.06
N TRP A 194 -16.05 -5.55 -0.90
CA TRP A 194 -14.68 -6.01 -0.69
C TRP A 194 -13.85 -4.99 0.10
N LEU A 195 -13.94 -3.71 -0.25
CA LEU A 195 -13.29 -2.63 0.48
C LEU A 195 -13.85 -2.50 1.90
N ALA A 196 -15.17 -2.54 2.08
CA ALA A 196 -15.81 -2.43 3.38
C ALA A 196 -15.41 -3.59 4.31
N ALA A 197 -15.38 -4.83 3.79
CA ALA A 197 -14.94 -6.00 4.54
C ALA A 197 -13.47 -5.89 4.96
N PHE A 198 -12.61 -5.40 4.09
CA PHE A 198 -11.20 -5.12 4.41
C PHE A 198 -11.08 -4.10 5.54
N GLU A 199 -11.74 -2.96 5.44
CA GLU A 199 -11.66 -1.89 6.44
C GLU A 199 -12.27 -2.29 7.80
N ALA A 200 -13.23 -3.23 7.80
CA ALA A 200 -13.79 -3.81 9.02
C ALA A 200 -12.92 -4.92 9.62
N SER A 201 -11.93 -5.44 8.89
CA SER A 201 -11.13 -6.56 9.35
C SER A 201 -10.21 -6.21 10.52
N ALA A 202 -9.99 -7.19 11.43
CA ALA A 202 -9.05 -7.03 12.54
C ALA A 202 -7.62 -6.74 12.04
N LEU A 203 -7.22 -7.33 10.91
CA LEU A 203 -5.91 -7.09 10.30
C LEU A 203 -5.75 -5.62 9.89
N TYR A 204 -6.71 -5.06 9.17
CA TYR A 204 -6.66 -3.65 8.79
C TYR A 204 -6.63 -2.74 10.02
N GLN A 205 -7.46 -3.00 11.01
CA GLN A 205 -7.51 -2.20 12.24
C GLN A 205 -6.18 -2.24 13.00
N SER A 206 -5.50 -3.39 13.03
CA SER A 206 -4.20 -3.54 13.71
C SER A 206 -3.09 -2.69 13.08
N VAL A 207 -3.11 -2.52 11.74
CA VAL A 207 -2.07 -1.78 11.01
C VAL A 207 -2.36 -0.30 10.81
N MET A 208 -3.57 0.17 11.18
CA MET A 208 -4.00 1.55 11.01
C MET A 208 -3.96 2.39 12.29
N GLY A 209 -3.40 1.85 13.37
CA GLY A 209 -3.13 2.61 14.59
C GLY A 209 -2.33 3.89 14.32
N LYS A 210 -2.55 4.90 15.16
CA LYS A 210 -1.77 6.14 15.12
C LYS A 210 -0.50 5.94 15.93
N HIS A 211 0.65 6.10 15.31
CA HIS A 211 1.94 6.13 15.97
C HIS A 211 2.43 7.59 16.08
N ALA A 212 3.17 7.88 17.15
CA ALA A 212 3.91 9.14 17.25
C ALA A 212 4.98 9.19 16.14
N ALA A 213 5.28 10.39 15.64
CA ALA A 213 6.39 10.58 14.72
C ALA A 213 7.69 10.11 15.38
N TRP A 214 8.39 9.20 14.70
CA TRP A 214 9.67 8.69 15.22
C TRP A 214 10.72 9.80 15.22
N GLN A 215 11.48 9.84 16.31
CA GLN A 215 12.65 10.72 16.47
C GLN A 215 13.84 9.87 16.89
N PRO A 216 15.05 10.16 16.37
CA PRO A 216 16.26 9.51 16.86
C PRO A 216 16.40 9.74 18.38
N GLU A 217 16.80 8.72 19.10
CA GLU A 217 17.23 8.94 20.48
C GLU A 217 18.37 9.96 20.50
N LEU A 218 18.20 11.02 21.28
CA LEU A 218 19.30 11.96 21.53
C LEU A 218 20.42 11.19 22.18
N SER A 219 21.54 11.02 21.47
CA SER A 219 22.76 10.48 22.07
C SER A 219 23.12 11.42 23.22
N ASN A 220 22.91 10.99 24.44
CA ASN A 220 23.50 11.66 25.61
C ASN A 220 25.01 11.57 25.43
N SER A 221 25.59 12.71 25.00
CA SER A 221 27.03 12.91 24.86
C SER A 221 27.65 13.06 26.24
#